data_53244d411613dfa3e7b3b85c0ff47b51
#
_entry.id   53244d411613dfa3e7b3b85c0ff47b51
#
_cell.length_a   1.000
_cell.length_b   1.000
_cell.length_c   1.000
_cell.angle_alpha   90.00
_cell.angle_beta   90.00
_cell.angle_gamma   90.00
#
_symmetry.space_group_name_H-M   'P 1'
#
loop_
_entity.id
_entity.type
_entity.pdbx_description
1 polymer ?
#
loop_
_entity_poly.entity_id
_entity_poly.type
_entity_poly.pdbx_seq_one_letter_code
_entity_poly.pdbx_strand_id
1 'polypeptide(L)'
;MKKVIIVGGGISGMAAGIILQNSGFETEIYEKNPVPGGELTGWKRDGVYIDNCINYLMCSKKGSAMNELWHEIGMLDDSVKMYSKDRFFTYKGHGGEITYWRDKERTKREMLALSPEDKDAIEKFFENVTRAESMIMPIDKPMDKMGPRDFMKLGDFVKNVPAAQKAYKGVSVKDLSDSFKSPVLRSSVMLTHPETTQAYSFIMSYAMVTSGSGDIPEGGSLAAAMRIANRYQEKGGKLHLNSPVKSVKINGKFADGIVLEDGTEVKADYVICATLFVKIKSE
;
A
#
# COMPACT_ATOMS: atom_id res chain seq x y z
N MET A 1 -2.09 -12.12 30.71
CA MET A 1 -1.76 -11.91 29.28
C MET A 1 -0.46 -11.11 29.22
N LYS A 2 0.37 -11.34 28.19
CA LYS A 2 1.55 -10.49 27.97
C LYS A 2 1.11 -9.20 27.29
N LYS A 3 1.70 -8.09 27.74
CA LYS A 3 1.40 -6.74 27.25
C LYS A 3 2.39 -6.33 26.18
N VAL A 4 1.86 -5.85 25.04
CA VAL A 4 2.63 -5.28 23.93
C VAL A 4 2.28 -3.80 23.79
N ILE A 5 3.28 -2.94 23.84
CA ILE A 5 3.15 -1.54 23.49
C ILE A 5 3.55 -1.37 22.02
N ILE A 6 2.73 -0.62 21.28
CA ILE A 6 2.98 -0.28 19.88
C ILE A 6 3.14 1.24 19.79
N VAL A 7 4.28 1.67 19.29
CA VAL A 7 4.60 3.08 19.07
C VAL A 7 4.22 3.46 17.65
N GLY A 8 3.19 4.27 17.51
CA GLY A 8 2.64 4.74 16.23
C GLY A 8 1.30 4.11 15.87
N GLY A 9 0.27 4.96 15.74
CA GLY A 9 -1.11 4.62 15.38
C GLY A 9 -1.38 4.66 13.88
N GLY A 10 -0.36 4.43 13.03
CA GLY A 10 -0.52 4.23 11.60
C GLY A 10 -1.15 2.86 11.29
N ILE A 11 -1.45 2.61 10.01
CA ILE A 11 -2.06 1.35 9.55
C ILE A 11 -1.27 0.12 10.02
N SER A 12 0.07 0.16 9.94
CA SER A 12 0.93 -0.96 10.35
C SER A 12 0.83 -1.25 11.86
N GLY A 13 0.82 -0.19 12.69
CA GLY A 13 0.69 -0.34 14.13
C GLY A 13 -0.69 -0.86 14.55
N MET A 14 -1.75 -0.32 13.98
CA MET A 14 -3.11 -0.77 14.24
C MET A 14 -3.35 -2.21 13.78
N ALA A 15 -2.88 -2.57 12.58
CA ALA A 15 -2.97 -3.95 12.07
C ALA A 15 -2.20 -4.93 12.96
N ALA A 16 -0.97 -4.59 13.35
CA ALA A 16 -0.19 -5.40 14.28
C ALA A 16 -0.92 -5.59 15.63
N GLY A 17 -1.52 -4.52 16.15
CA GLY A 17 -2.32 -4.57 17.39
C GLY A 17 -3.50 -5.54 17.29
N ILE A 18 -4.27 -5.48 16.19
CA ILE A 18 -5.40 -6.38 15.95
C ILE A 18 -4.97 -7.85 15.86
N ILE A 19 -3.92 -8.13 15.10
CA ILE A 19 -3.38 -9.49 14.94
C ILE A 19 -2.86 -10.06 16.26
N LEU A 20 -2.18 -9.23 17.06
CA LEU A 20 -1.70 -9.61 18.37
C LEU A 20 -2.85 -9.90 19.35
N GLN A 21 -3.92 -9.11 19.35
CA GLN A 21 -5.11 -9.37 20.15
C GLN A 21 -5.75 -10.70 19.76
N ASN A 22 -5.87 -10.99 18.46
CA ASN A 22 -6.34 -12.29 17.97
C ASN A 22 -5.46 -13.46 18.47
N SER A 23 -4.18 -13.16 18.79
CA SER A 23 -3.21 -14.12 19.32
C SER A 23 -3.13 -14.14 20.86
N GLY A 24 -4.01 -13.42 21.56
CA GLY A 24 -4.13 -13.44 23.02
C GLY A 24 -3.17 -12.48 23.76
N PHE A 25 -2.64 -11.46 23.10
CA PHE A 25 -1.88 -10.40 23.75
C PHE A 25 -2.78 -9.23 24.17
N GLU A 26 -2.43 -8.54 25.25
CA GLU A 26 -2.94 -7.21 25.56
C GLU A 26 -2.14 -6.19 24.76
N THR A 27 -2.80 -5.25 24.07
CA THR A 27 -2.10 -4.26 23.24
C THR A 27 -2.52 -2.84 23.57
N GLU A 28 -1.54 -1.93 23.60
CA GLU A 28 -1.75 -0.49 23.73
C GLU A 28 -0.95 0.24 22.64
N ILE A 29 -1.61 1.14 21.92
CA ILE A 29 -0.99 1.98 20.88
C ILE A 29 -0.82 3.39 21.44
N TYR A 30 0.38 3.96 21.24
CA TYR A 30 0.71 5.34 21.56
C TYR A 30 0.97 6.12 20.26
N GLU A 31 0.11 7.08 19.97
CA GLU A 31 0.14 7.91 18.75
C GLU A 31 0.31 9.39 19.14
N LYS A 32 1.24 10.07 18.50
CA LYS A 32 1.53 11.49 18.78
C LYS A 32 0.46 12.45 18.30
N ASN A 33 -0.26 12.07 17.23
CA ASN A 33 -1.28 12.91 16.61
C ASN A 33 -2.63 12.79 17.32
N PRO A 34 -3.54 13.78 17.15
CA PRO A 34 -4.89 13.72 17.68
C PRO A 34 -5.81 12.76 16.92
N VAL A 35 -5.37 12.22 15.77
CA VAL A 35 -6.10 11.23 14.96
C VAL A 35 -5.18 10.07 14.59
N PRO A 36 -5.69 8.82 14.53
CA PRO A 36 -4.92 7.69 14.05
C PRO A 36 -4.81 7.71 12.52
N GLY A 37 -3.95 6.83 11.99
CA GLY A 37 -3.83 6.57 10.54
C GLY A 37 -2.44 6.88 9.98
N GLY A 38 -1.66 7.77 10.60
CA GLY A 38 -0.37 8.17 10.07
C GLY A 38 -0.52 8.82 8.69
N GLU A 39 0.12 8.24 7.65
CA GLU A 39 -0.02 8.70 6.25
C GLU A 39 -1.42 8.40 5.66
N LEU A 40 -2.15 7.45 6.24
CA LEU A 40 -3.53 7.12 5.85
C LEU A 40 -4.48 8.16 6.42
N THR A 41 -4.50 9.36 5.84
CA THR A 41 -5.21 10.53 6.35
C THR A 41 -5.82 11.36 5.23
N GLY A 42 -6.63 12.34 5.62
CA GLY A 42 -7.23 13.33 4.74
C GLY A 42 -7.80 14.48 5.55
N TRP A 43 -8.08 15.60 4.90
CA TRP A 43 -8.61 16.79 5.55
C TRP A 43 -9.56 17.57 4.64
N LYS A 44 -10.32 18.51 5.21
CA LYS A 44 -11.14 19.43 4.44
C LYS A 44 -10.44 20.77 4.31
N ARG A 45 -10.47 21.33 3.09
CA ARG A 45 -10.01 22.68 2.81
C ARG A 45 -11.01 23.36 1.86
N ASP A 46 -11.54 24.51 2.25
CA ASP A 46 -12.51 25.30 1.48
C ASP A 46 -13.71 24.47 0.96
N GLY A 47 -14.24 23.60 1.83
CA GLY A 47 -15.35 22.70 1.51
C GLY A 47 -14.99 21.46 0.68
N VAL A 48 -13.75 21.36 0.18
CA VAL A 48 -13.25 20.22 -0.59
C VAL A 48 -12.53 19.25 0.36
N TYR A 49 -12.84 17.96 0.22
CA TYR A 49 -12.09 16.90 0.90
C TYR A 49 -10.82 16.55 0.10
N ILE A 50 -9.68 16.63 0.76
CA ILE A 50 -8.38 16.26 0.21
C ILE A 50 -7.97 14.92 0.83
N ASP A 51 -7.90 13.89 0.00
CA ASP A 51 -7.37 12.58 0.37
C ASP A 51 -5.85 12.56 0.18
N ASN A 52 -5.11 12.11 1.19
CA ASN A 52 -3.65 12.18 1.15
C ASN A 52 -2.97 10.88 0.69
N CYS A 53 -3.64 9.73 0.75
CA CYS A 53 -2.95 8.44 0.60
C CYS A 53 -3.58 7.50 -0.43
N ILE A 54 -4.85 7.13 -0.27
CA ILE A 54 -5.46 6.07 -1.09
C ILE A 54 -5.83 6.60 -2.47
N ASN A 55 -4.95 6.45 -3.45
CA ASN A 55 -5.30 6.61 -4.87
C ASN A 55 -6.05 5.39 -5.40
N TYR A 56 -5.75 4.21 -4.87
CA TYR A 56 -6.42 2.93 -5.01
C TYR A 56 -5.95 1.98 -3.89
N LEU A 57 -6.83 1.10 -3.43
CA LEU A 57 -6.49 0.09 -2.45
C LEU A 57 -5.94 -1.15 -3.17
N MET A 58 -4.66 -1.45 -2.95
CA MET A 58 -4.03 -2.64 -3.52
C MET A 58 -4.73 -3.91 -3.04
N CYS A 59 -4.88 -4.87 -3.96
CA CYS A 59 -5.51 -6.14 -3.69
C CYS A 59 -6.94 -6.01 -3.14
N SER A 60 -7.70 -5.01 -3.62
CA SER A 60 -9.11 -4.80 -3.26
C SER A 60 -10.05 -5.86 -3.82
N LYS A 61 -9.59 -6.68 -4.78
CA LYS A 61 -10.39 -7.73 -5.41
C LYS A 61 -10.81 -8.78 -4.38
N LYS A 62 -12.12 -9.02 -4.29
CA LYS A 62 -12.72 -10.03 -3.39
C LYS A 62 -12.10 -11.42 -3.62
N GLY A 63 -11.89 -12.16 -2.52
CA GLY A 63 -11.36 -13.53 -2.54
C GLY A 63 -9.82 -13.61 -2.67
N SER A 64 -9.10 -12.48 -2.62
CA SER A 64 -7.66 -12.50 -2.43
C SER A 64 -7.32 -12.53 -0.93
N ALA A 65 -6.22 -13.21 -0.56
CA ALA A 65 -5.78 -13.27 0.83
C ALA A 65 -5.62 -11.88 1.46
N MET A 66 -5.09 -10.92 0.70
CA MET A 66 -4.96 -9.55 1.18
C MET A 66 -6.31 -8.84 1.35
N ASN A 67 -7.31 -9.14 0.51
CA ASN A 67 -8.66 -8.60 0.71
C ASN A 67 -9.29 -9.15 1.99
N GLU A 68 -9.06 -10.41 2.31
CA GLU A 68 -9.49 -11.01 3.60
C GLU A 68 -8.82 -10.32 4.78
N LEU A 69 -7.52 -9.99 4.68
CA LEU A 69 -6.81 -9.21 5.69
C LEU A 69 -7.40 -7.80 5.83
N TRP A 70 -7.77 -7.14 4.73
CA TRP A 70 -8.43 -5.83 4.79
C TRP A 70 -9.75 -5.90 5.58
N HIS A 71 -10.50 -6.99 5.45
CA HIS A 71 -11.71 -7.24 6.27
C HIS A 71 -11.36 -7.58 7.72
N GLU A 72 -10.36 -8.39 7.96
CA GLU A 72 -9.93 -8.78 9.32
C GLU A 72 -9.55 -7.56 10.16
N ILE A 73 -8.72 -6.67 9.60
CA ILE A 73 -8.28 -5.45 10.30
C ILE A 73 -9.32 -4.33 10.30
N GLY A 74 -10.46 -4.51 9.63
CA GLY A 74 -11.55 -3.55 9.60
C GLY A 74 -11.35 -2.36 8.63
N MET A 75 -10.38 -2.42 7.72
CA MET A 75 -10.27 -1.44 6.64
C MET A 75 -11.47 -1.50 5.71
N LEU A 76 -11.95 -2.72 5.43
CA LEU A 76 -13.15 -3.03 4.68
C LEU A 76 -14.13 -3.81 5.56
N ASP A 77 -15.40 -3.65 5.28
CA ASP A 77 -16.51 -4.49 5.72
C ASP A 77 -17.57 -4.54 4.61
N ASP A 78 -18.63 -5.33 4.80
CA ASP A 78 -19.67 -5.51 3.79
C ASP A 78 -20.48 -4.22 3.48
N SER A 79 -20.42 -3.23 4.36
CA SER A 79 -21.10 -1.93 4.18
C SER A 79 -20.27 -0.95 3.35
N VAL A 80 -18.96 -1.17 3.23
CA VAL A 80 -18.06 -0.25 2.53
C VAL A 80 -18.21 -0.40 1.03
N LYS A 81 -18.76 0.64 0.40
CA LYS A 81 -18.87 0.70 -1.07
C LYS A 81 -17.49 0.88 -1.69
N MET A 82 -17.20 0.05 -2.69
CA MET A 82 -15.97 0.15 -3.48
C MET A 82 -16.27 0.87 -4.79
N TYR A 83 -15.48 1.87 -5.12
CA TYR A 83 -15.58 2.61 -6.38
C TYR A 83 -14.50 2.14 -7.34
N SER A 84 -14.93 1.53 -8.43
CA SER A 84 -14.07 1.12 -9.53
C SER A 84 -13.93 2.26 -10.52
N LYS A 85 -12.70 2.62 -10.86
CA LYS A 85 -12.43 3.57 -11.95
C LYS A 85 -12.43 2.84 -13.28
N ASP A 86 -13.01 3.43 -14.31
CA ASP A 86 -12.96 2.94 -15.69
C ASP A 86 -11.61 3.21 -16.36
N ARG A 87 -10.80 4.10 -15.77
CA ARG A 87 -9.47 4.50 -16.25
C ARG A 87 -8.51 4.76 -15.09
N PHE A 88 -7.23 4.58 -15.34
CA PHE A 88 -6.15 4.94 -14.43
C PHE A 88 -5.93 6.45 -14.46
N PHE A 89 -5.62 6.99 -15.64
CA PHE A 89 -5.55 8.44 -15.91
C PHE A 89 -5.67 8.74 -17.41
N THR A 90 -5.79 10.01 -17.74
CA THR A 90 -5.70 10.55 -19.10
C THR A 90 -4.60 11.59 -19.16
N TYR A 91 -3.73 11.48 -20.17
CA TYR A 91 -2.74 12.49 -20.53
C TYR A 91 -3.21 13.28 -21.73
N LYS A 92 -3.09 14.62 -21.67
CA LYS A 92 -3.33 15.54 -22.78
C LYS A 92 -2.12 16.45 -22.95
N GLY A 93 -1.52 16.47 -24.14
CA GLY A 93 -0.35 17.29 -24.44
C GLY A 93 0.27 16.91 -25.78
N HIS A 94 1.23 17.70 -26.22
CA HIS A 94 1.93 17.51 -27.51
C HIS A 94 1.00 17.33 -28.73
N GLY A 95 -0.18 17.99 -28.70
CA GLY A 95 -1.17 17.88 -29.77
C GLY A 95 -1.97 16.58 -29.79
N GLY A 96 -1.86 15.76 -28.76
CA GLY A 96 -2.58 14.49 -28.65
C GLY A 96 -3.06 14.17 -27.24
N GLU A 97 -3.76 13.06 -27.16
CA GLU A 97 -4.32 12.54 -25.91
C GLU A 97 -4.17 11.02 -25.87
N ILE A 98 -3.91 10.45 -24.68
CA ILE A 98 -3.97 9.01 -24.43
C ILE A 98 -4.60 8.75 -23.08
N THR A 99 -5.52 7.78 -23.02
CA THR A 99 -6.14 7.33 -21.76
C THR A 99 -5.69 5.90 -21.45
N TYR A 100 -5.21 5.71 -20.22
CA TYR A 100 -4.92 4.40 -19.67
C TYR A 100 -6.19 3.83 -19.05
N TRP A 101 -6.96 3.10 -19.87
CA TRP A 101 -8.23 2.50 -19.48
C TRP A 101 -8.02 1.29 -18.56
N ARG A 102 -9.04 0.97 -17.75
CA ARG A 102 -9.08 -0.32 -17.03
C ARG A 102 -9.12 -1.50 -18.02
N ASP A 103 -9.81 -1.35 -19.15
CA ASP A 103 -9.65 -2.23 -20.30
C ASP A 103 -8.29 -1.96 -20.98
N LYS A 104 -7.29 -2.76 -20.62
CA LYS A 104 -5.93 -2.63 -21.17
C LYS A 104 -5.89 -2.84 -22.69
N GLU A 105 -6.77 -3.68 -23.24
CA GLU A 105 -6.81 -3.94 -24.68
C GLU A 105 -7.28 -2.69 -25.43
N ARG A 106 -8.19 -1.91 -24.84
CA ARG A 106 -8.58 -0.61 -25.38
C ARG A 106 -7.39 0.35 -25.37
N THR A 107 -6.67 0.47 -24.26
CA THR A 107 -5.48 1.32 -24.17
C THR A 107 -4.44 0.91 -25.22
N LYS A 108 -4.19 -0.38 -25.37
CA LYS A 108 -3.23 -0.92 -26.34
C LYS A 108 -3.62 -0.53 -27.78
N ARG A 109 -4.89 -0.69 -28.14
CA ARG A 109 -5.40 -0.28 -29.47
C ARG A 109 -5.23 1.21 -29.71
N GLU A 110 -5.56 2.04 -28.70
CA GLU A 110 -5.41 3.51 -28.80
C GLU A 110 -3.94 3.92 -28.94
N MET A 111 -3.01 3.30 -28.20
CA MET A 111 -1.57 3.54 -28.32
C MET A 111 -1.03 3.15 -29.70
N LEU A 112 -1.41 1.99 -30.22
CA LEU A 112 -0.99 1.51 -31.55
C LEU A 112 -1.56 2.41 -32.68
N ALA A 113 -2.76 2.93 -32.51
CA ALA A 113 -3.34 3.88 -33.47
C ALA A 113 -2.64 5.25 -33.41
N LEU A 114 -2.25 5.70 -32.20
CA LEU A 114 -1.54 6.95 -31.99
C LEU A 114 -0.10 6.91 -32.51
N SER A 115 0.58 5.79 -32.34
CA SER A 115 2.01 5.62 -32.69
C SER A 115 2.29 4.21 -33.19
N PRO A 116 2.00 3.89 -34.45
CA PRO A 116 2.27 2.58 -35.04
C PRO A 116 3.77 2.22 -35.03
N GLU A 117 4.65 3.22 -35.10
CA GLU A 117 6.11 3.07 -35.03
C GLU A 117 6.64 2.62 -33.67
N ASP A 118 5.81 2.70 -32.61
CA ASP A 118 6.16 2.25 -31.25
C ASP A 118 5.63 0.83 -30.95
N LYS A 119 5.19 0.10 -31.96
CA LYS A 119 4.54 -1.21 -31.80
C LYS A 119 5.28 -2.14 -30.84
N ASP A 120 6.59 -2.32 -31.03
CA ASP A 120 7.37 -3.27 -30.23
C ASP A 120 7.46 -2.84 -28.76
N ALA A 121 7.60 -1.53 -28.50
CA ALA A 121 7.62 -0.98 -27.15
C ALA A 121 6.24 -1.13 -26.48
N ILE A 122 5.16 -0.89 -27.20
CA ILE A 122 3.77 -1.04 -26.74
C ILE A 122 3.51 -2.51 -26.42
N GLU A 123 3.86 -3.45 -27.31
CA GLU A 123 3.67 -4.89 -27.08
C GLU A 123 4.41 -5.36 -25.82
N LYS A 124 5.69 -4.98 -25.68
CA LYS A 124 6.49 -5.30 -24.49
C LYS A 124 5.90 -4.72 -23.21
N PHE A 125 5.38 -3.49 -23.26
CA PHE A 125 4.72 -2.86 -22.14
C PHE A 125 3.50 -3.67 -21.68
N PHE A 126 2.57 -4.00 -22.58
CA PHE A 126 1.35 -4.75 -22.24
C PHE A 126 1.59 -6.21 -21.87
N GLU A 127 2.61 -6.85 -22.43
CA GLU A 127 3.04 -8.17 -21.98
C GLU A 127 3.39 -8.14 -20.48
N ASN A 128 4.13 -7.14 -20.04
CA ASN A 128 4.55 -7.04 -18.65
C ASN A 128 3.47 -6.50 -17.71
N VAL A 129 2.54 -5.67 -18.18
CA VAL A 129 1.30 -5.34 -17.46
C VAL A 129 0.51 -6.63 -17.19
N THR A 130 0.32 -7.48 -18.22
CA THR A 130 -0.39 -8.76 -18.08
C THR A 130 0.29 -9.70 -17.10
N ARG A 131 1.62 -9.78 -17.10
CA ARG A 131 2.37 -10.55 -16.11
C ARG A 131 2.19 -9.99 -14.70
N ALA A 132 2.21 -8.68 -14.55
CA ALA A 132 2.05 -8.01 -13.26
C ALA A 132 0.63 -8.14 -12.67
N GLU A 133 -0.40 -8.40 -13.49
CA GLU A 133 -1.78 -8.69 -13.03
C GLU A 133 -1.87 -9.94 -12.16
N SER A 134 -0.89 -10.86 -12.26
CA SER A 134 -0.77 -12.03 -11.40
C SER A 134 -0.26 -11.70 -9.99
N MET A 135 -0.10 -10.41 -9.67
CA MET A 135 0.37 -9.99 -8.35
C MET A 135 -0.62 -10.38 -7.28
N ILE A 136 -0.12 -11.13 -6.31
CA ILE A 136 -0.78 -11.42 -5.04
C ILE A 136 0.16 -11.05 -3.91
N MET A 137 -0.42 -10.69 -2.76
CA MET A 137 0.35 -10.47 -1.54
C MET A 137 0.16 -11.70 -0.65
N PRO A 138 1.18 -12.55 -0.50
CA PRO A 138 1.11 -13.66 0.45
C PRO A 138 1.12 -13.09 1.86
N ILE A 139 0.13 -13.42 2.66
CA ILE A 139 -0.03 -12.94 4.04
C ILE A 139 0.14 -14.03 5.08
N ASP A 140 -0.03 -15.29 4.69
CA ASP A 140 -0.01 -16.43 5.63
C ASP A 140 1.38 -16.66 6.23
N LYS A 141 2.44 -16.33 5.45
CA LYS A 141 3.81 -16.67 5.80
C LYS A 141 4.81 -15.75 5.10
N PRO A 142 5.84 -15.26 5.81
CA PRO A 142 6.93 -14.53 5.16
C PRO A 142 7.61 -15.36 4.07
N MET A 143 7.95 -14.73 2.94
CA MET A 143 8.48 -15.44 1.78
C MET A 143 9.77 -16.23 2.06
N ASP A 144 10.62 -15.73 2.97
CA ASP A 144 11.85 -16.40 3.43
C ASP A 144 11.59 -17.65 4.28
N LYS A 145 10.35 -17.84 4.74
CA LYS A 145 9.89 -19.01 5.51
C LYS A 145 9.02 -19.97 4.68
N MET A 146 8.78 -19.65 3.40
CA MET A 146 7.96 -20.48 2.51
C MET A 146 8.73 -21.70 2.02
N GLY A 147 8.07 -22.87 2.05
CA GLY A 147 8.54 -24.10 1.43
C GLY A 147 7.93 -24.34 0.03
N PRO A 148 8.34 -25.41 -0.67
CA PRO A 148 7.84 -25.71 -2.02
C PRO A 148 6.31 -25.76 -2.16
N ARG A 149 5.62 -26.28 -1.13
CA ARG A 149 4.14 -26.34 -1.11
C ARG A 149 3.49 -24.96 -1.01
N ASP A 150 4.13 -24.02 -0.29
CA ASP A 150 3.64 -22.66 -0.17
C ASP A 150 3.79 -21.93 -1.51
N PHE A 151 4.93 -22.09 -2.19
CA PHE A 151 5.14 -21.54 -3.53
C PHE A 151 4.18 -22.10 -4.59
N MET A 152 3.82 -23.38 -4.51
CA MET A 152 2.81 -23.97 -5.42
C MET A 152 1.44 -23.28 -5.29
N LYS A 153 1.06 -22.85 -4.08
CA LYS A 153 -0.19 -22.11 -3.86
C LYS A 153 -0.21 -20.72 -4.47
N LEU A 154 0.97 -20.13 -4.72
CA LEU A 154 1.08 -18.80 -5.32
C LEU A 154 0.81 -18.81 -6.84
N GLY A 155 0.70 -19.99 -7.47
CA GLY A 155 0.31 -20.14 -8.88
C GLY A 155 1.15 -19.31 -9.84
N ASP A 156 0.47 -18.53 -10.68
CA ASP A 156 1.11 -17.70 -11.73
C ASP A 156 1.97 -16.56 -11.18
N PHE A 157 1.78 -16.16 -9.91
CA PHE A 157 2.61 -15.15 -9.28
C PHE A 157 4.10 -15.49 -9.36
N VAL A 158 4.47 -16.74 -9.02
CA VAL A 158 5.88 -17.17 -8.95
C VAL A 158 6.58 -17.07 -10.31
N LYS A 159 5.83 -17.26 -11.39
CA LYS A 159 6.36 -17.21 -12.77
C LYS A 159 6.33 -15.80 -13.34
N ASN A 160 5.18 -15.15 -13.25
CA ASN A 160 4.88 -13.94 -14.01
C ASN A 160 5.47 -12.69 -13.36
N VAL A 161 5.33 -12.54 -12.04
CA VAL A 161 5.78 -11.32 -11.33
C VAL A 161 7.31 -11.19 -11.36
N PRO A 162 8.11 -12.21 -11.03
CA PRO A 162 9.57 -12.13 -11.19
C PRO A 162 10.02 -11.90 -12.62
N ALA A 163 9.30 -12.45 -13.62
CA ALA A 163 9.60 -12.20 -15.03
C ALA A 163 9.38 -10.73 -15.42
N ALA A 164 8.27 -10.12 -14.97
CA ALA A 164 8.02 -8.70 -15.19
C ALA A 164 9.04 -7.82 -14.46
N GLN A 165 9.38 -8.15 -13.20
CA GLN A 165 10.41 -7.42 -12.44
C GLN A 165 11.78 -7.51 -13.14
N LYS A 166 12.16 -8.69 -13.64
CA LYS A 166 13.42 -8.90 -14.37
C LYS A 166 13.47 -8.09 -15.66
N ALA A 167 12.34 -8.00 -16.39
CA ALA A 167 12.26 -7.24 -17.64
C ALA A 167 12.52 -5.73 -17.45
N TYR A 168 12.29 -5.21 -16.24
CA TYR A 168 12.48 -3.81 -15.89
C TYR A 168 13.53 -3.60 -14.79
N LYS A 169 14.39 -4.59 -14.53
CA LYS A 169 15.48 -4.47 -13.56
C LYS A 169 16.48 -3.40 -14.02
N GLY A 170 16.66 -2.36 -13.22
CA GLY A 170 17.55 -1.23 -13.54
C GLY A 170 17.01 -0.27 -14.59
N VAL A 171 15.74 -0.42 -15.02
CA VAL A 171 15.06 0.47 -15.95
C VAL A 171 14.25 1.48 -15.15
N SER A 172 14.51 2.76 -15.32
CA SER A 172 13.75 3.85 -14.72
C SER A 172 12.49 4.18 -15.51
N VAL A 173 11.58 4.97 -14.90
CA VAL A 173 10.42 5.53 -15.61
C VAL A 173 10.88 6.40 -16.79
N LYS A 174 12.00 7.11 -16.64
CA LYS A 174 12.62 7.88 -17.73
C LYS A 174 13.04 6.96 -18.89
N ASP A 175 13.74 5.85 -18.60
CA ASP A 175 14.16 4.90 -19.62
C ASP A 175 12.96 4.24 -20.33
N LEU A 176 11.90 3.92 -19.59
CA LEU A 176 10.65 3.44 -20.18
C LEU A 176 10.02 4.50 -21.08
N SER A 177 9.97 5.77 -20.64
CA SER A 177 9.51 6.88 -21.46
C SER A 177 10.33 6.99 -22.75
N ASP A 178 11.65 6.94 -22.65
CA ASP A 178 12.56 7.07 -23.80
C ASP A 178 12.49 5.87 -24.78
N SER A 179 11.89 4.76 -24.38
CA SER A 179 11.63 3.63 -25.29
C SER A 179 10.54 3.91 -26.33
N PHE A 180 9.72 4.95 -26.11
CA PHE A 180 8.70 5.41 -27.07
C PHE A 180 9.23 6.54 -27.94
N LYS A 181 8.82 6.59 -29.22
CA LYS A 181 9.10 7.68 -30.17
C LYS A 181 8.07 8.82 -30.01
N SER A 182 6.81 8.46 -29.79
CA SER A 182 5.71 9.40 -29.61
C SER A 182 5.92 10.32 -28.40
N PRO A 183 5.93 11.66 -28.58
CA PRO A 183 6.00 12.59 -27.44
C PRO A 183 4.82 12.46 -26.47
N VAL A 184 3.65 12.09 -26.96
CA VAL A 184 2.44 11.85 -26.15
C VAL A 184 2.65 10.66 -25.23
N LEU A 185 3.14 9.52 -25.76
CA LEU A 185 3.40 8.31 -24.97
C LEU A 185 4.55 8.55 -23.98
N ARG A 186 5.63 9.17 -24.40
CA ARG A 186 6.76 9.54 -23.51
C ARG A 186 6.28 10.33 -22.30
N SER A 187 5.58 11.42 -22.54
CA SER A 187 5.11 12.30 -21.45
C SER A 187 4.04 11.66 -20.59
N SER A 188 3.18 10.78 -21.15
CA SER A 188 2.16 10.08 -20.38
C SER A 188 2.74 9.13 -19.34
N VAL A 189 3.85 8.43 -19.67
CA VAL A 189 4.55 7.54 -18.73
C VAL A 189 5.14 8.32 -17.55
N MET A 190 5.59 9.56 -17.79
CA MET A 190 6.20 10.41 -16.79
C MET A 190 5.20 11.11 -15.85
N LEU A 191 3.87 10.97 -16.11
CA LEU A 191 2.85 11.76 -15.40
C LEU A 191 2.68 11.36 -13.93
N THR A 192 2.81 10.08 -13.60
CA THR A 192 2.37 9.54 -12.30
C THR A 192 3.51 9.14 -11.37
N HIS A 193 4.72 9.03 -11.88
CA HIS A 193 5.89 8.61 -11.11
C HIS A 193 7.09 9.51 -11.41
N PRO A 194 7.95 9.81 -10.42
CA PRO A 194 9.22 10.48 -10.65
C PRO A 194 10.08 9.73 -11.67
N GLU A 195 10.82 10.46 -12.48
CA GLU A 195 11.64 9.90 -13.57
C GLU A 195 12.67 8.85 -13.12
N THR A 196 13.19 9.00 -11.89
CA THR A 196 14.17 8.10 -11.28
C THR A 196 13.57 6.84 -10.67
N THR A 197 12.24 6.77 -10.53
CA THR A 197 11.56 5.59 -10.01
C THR A 197 11.73 4.41 -10.97
N GLN A 198 11.80 3.19 -10.45
CA GLN A 198 11.83 1.99 -11.28
C GLN A 198 10.56 1.88 -12.14
N ALA A 199 10.72 1.62 -13.43
CA ALA A 199 9.59 1.50 -14.37
C ALA A 199 8.58 0.43 -13.97
N TYR A 200 9.04 -0.62 -13.27
CA TYR A 200 8.15 -1.65 -12.74
C TYR A 200 7.08 -1.11 -11.80
N SER A 201 7.34 -0.02 -11.07
CA SER A 201 6.32 0.62 -10.21
C SER A 201 5.14 1.15 -11.03
N PHE A 202 5.40 1.77 -12.19
CA PHE A 202 4.36 2.22 -13.11
C PHE A 202 3.57 1.03 -13.69
N ILE A 203 4.27 -0.02 -14.15
CA ILE A 203 3.67 -1.26 -14.65
C ILE A 203 2.74 -1.87 -13.60
N MET A 204 3.21 -1.99 -12.35
CA MET A 204 2.44 -2.56 -11.24
C MET A 204 1.21 -1.71 -10.92
N SER A 205 1.37 -0.38 -10.85
CA SER A 205 0.24 0.52 -10.56
C SER A 205 -0.87 0.40 -11.61
N TYR A 206 -0.50 0.31 -12.88
CA TYR A 206 -1.48 0.11 -13.94
C TYR A 206 -2.08 -1.30 -13.91
N ALA A 207 -1.28 -2.33 -13.66
CA ALA A 207 -1.74 -3.72 -13.53
C ALA A 207 -2.75 -3.90 -12.37
N MET A 208 -2.61 -3.16 -11.25
CA MET A 208 -3.60 -3.18 -10.18
C MET A 208 -4.97 -2.69 -10.65
N VAL A 209 -5.00 -1.65 -11.49
CA VAL A 209 -6.26 -1.12 -12.04
C VAL A 209 -6.87 -2.11 -13.03
N THR A 210 -6.08 -2.64 -13.97
CA THR A 210 -6.58 -3.54 -15.05
C THR A 210 -7.03 -4.90 -14.51
N SER A 211 -6.38 -5.42 -13.46
CA SER A 211 -6.77 -6.69 -12.81
C SER A 211 -8.03 -6.60 -11.95
N GLY A 212 -8.54 -5.38 -11.68
CA GLY A 212 -9.63 -5.17 -10.74
C GLY A 212 -9.22 -5.21 -9.26
N SER A 213 -7.91 -5.09 -8.98
CA SER A 213 -7.35 -5.10 -7.63
C SER A 213 -6.93 -3.71 -7.15
N GLY A 214 -7.46 -2.63 -7.77
CA GLY A 214 -7.12 -1.24 -7.51
C GLY A 214 -8.36 -0.35 -7.39
N ASP A 215 -9.35 -0.73 -6.59
CA ASP A 215 -10.56 0.06 -6.34
C ASP A 215 -10.38 1.00 -5.15
N ILE A 216 -11.27 1.98 -4.99
CA ILE A 216 -11.20 2.98 -3.93
C ILE A 216 -12.33 2.72 -2.93
N PRO A 217 -12.03 2.54 -1.64
CA PRO A 217 -13.05 2.41 -0.60
C PRO A 217 -13.73 3.75 -0.32
N GLU A 218 -15.03 3.72 -0.08
CA GLU A 218 -15.82 4.90 0.29
C GLU A 218 -15.25 5.64 1.49
N GLY A 219 -15.28 6.98 1.41
CA GLY A 219 -14.73 7.86 2.44
C GLY A 219 -13.21 8.05 2.41
N GLY A 220 -12.50 7.32 1.54
CA GLY A 220 -11.06 7.49 1.33
C GLY A 220 -10.20 7.12 2.55
N SER A 221 -9.02 7.73 2.62
CA SER A 221 -7.95 7.36 3.56
C SER A 221 -8.33 7.55 5.03
N LEU A 222 -8.85 8.71 5.41
CA LEU A 222 -9.18 8.98 6.82
C LEU A 222 -10.29 8.07 7.32
N ALA A 223 -11.34 7.84 6.51
CA ALA A 223 -12.43 6.94 6.90
C ALA A 223 -11.92 5.50 7.05
N ALA A 224 -11.03 5.05 6.18
CA ALA A 224 -10.38 3.74 6.30
C ALA A 224 -9.56 3.63 7.59
N ALA A 225 -8.76 4.66 7.92
CA ALA A 225 -8.00 4.70 9.17
C ALA A 225 -8.89 4.63 10.40
N MET A 226 -10.01 5.36 10.39
CA MET A 226 -10.97 5.36 11.50
C MET A 226 -11.66 4.00 11.67
N ARG A 227 -12.00 3.31 10.56
CA ARG A 227 -12.56 1.95 10.64
C ARG A 227 -11.58 0.97 11.28
N ILE A 228 -10.29 1.03 10.91
CA ILE A 228 -9.25 0.18 11.53
C ILE A 228 -9.11 0.51 13.02
N ALA A 229 -9.09 1.79 13.39
CA ALA A 229 -8.98 2.21 14.77
C ALA A 229 -10.18 1.73 15.62
N ASN A 230 -11.39 1.82 15.08
CA ASN A 230 -12.59 1.31 15.74
C ASN A 230 -12.50 -0.22 15.92
N ARG A 231 -12.11 -0.96 14.87
CA ARG A 231 -11.90 -2.40 14.96
C ARG A 231 -10.86 -2.77 16.03
N TYR A 232 -9.77 -2.02 16.11
CA TYR A 232 -8.74 -2.23 17.13
C TYR A 232 -9.30 -2.06 18.55
N GLN A 233 -10.09 -1.02 18.79
CA GLN A 233 -10.70 -0.75 20.10
C GLN A 233 -11.82 -1.74 20.43
N GLU A 234 -12.66 -2.14 19.46
CA GLU A 234 -13.69 -3.16 19.64
C GLU A 234 -13.11 -4.51 20.10
N LYS A 235 -11.90 -4.83 19.67
CA LYS A 235 -11.15 -6.02 20.10
C LYS A 235 -10.46 -5.86 21.46
N GLY A 236 -10.63 -4.73 22.15
CA GLY A 236 -10.10 -4.46 23.47
C GLY A 236 -8.76 -3.73 23.50
N GLY A 237 -8.27 -3.25 22.36
CA GLY A 237 -7.07 -2.43 22.29
C GLY A 237 -7.25 -1.03 22.86
N LYS A 238 -6.21 -0.52 23.50
CA LYS A 238 -6.21 0.85 24.01
C LYS A 238 -5.42 1.75 23.05
N LEU A 239 -6.06 2.79 22.54
CA LEU A 239 -5.47 3.77 21.63
C LEU A 239 -5.31 5.10 22.36
N HIS A 240 -4.05 5.44 22.67
CA HIS A 240 -3.66 6.69 23.30
C HIS A 240 -3.23 7.69 22.23
N LEU A 241 -4.10 8.63 21.90
CA LEU A 241 -3.82 9.76 20.99
C LEU A 241 -3.17 10.91 21.77
N ASN A 242 -2.53 11.85 21.06
CA ASN A 242 -1.77 12.96 21.66
C ASN A 242 -0.72 12.47 22.68
N SER A 243 -0.16 11.30 22.45
CA SER A 243 0.74 10.61 23.38
C SER A 243 2.09 10.32 22.70
N PRO A 244 2.90 11.36 22.44
CA PRO A 244 4.18 11.21 21.77
C PRO A 244 5.17 10.44 22.62
N VAL A 245 5.75 9.39 22.05
CA VAL A 245 6.78 8.57 22.69
C VAL A 245 8.14 9.20 22.47
N LYS A 246 8.84 9.49 23.58
CA LYS A 246 10.19 10.03 23.59
C LYS A 246 11.26 8.97 23.33
N SER A 247 11.14 7.82 23.99
CA SER A 247 12.11 6.74 23.84
C SER A 247 11.52 5.38 24.23
N VAL A 248 12.17 4.32 23.75
CA VAL A 248 11.98 2.95 24.24
C VAL A 248 12.93 2.74 25.41
N LYS A 249 12.42 2.20 26.50
CA LYS A 249 13.19 1.86 27.70
C LYS A 249 13.85 0.50 27.51
N ILE A 250 15.17 0.47 27.59
CA ILE A 250 15.98 -0.74 27.40
C ILE A 250 16.60 -1.13 28.74
N ASN A 251 16.42 -2.37 29.12
CA ASN A 251 17.05 -2.98 30.31
C ASN A 251 17.93 -4.16 29.85
N GLY A 252 19.23 -3.92 29.78
CA GLY A 252 20.19 -4.87 29.23
C GLY A 252 19.94 -5.14 27.75
N LYS A 253 19.45 -6.34 27.41
CA LYS A 253 19.12 -6.75 26.02
C LYS A 253 17.62 -6.71 25.70
N PHE A 254 16.80 -6.27 26.63
CA PHE A 254 15.33 -6.32 26.51
C PHE A 254 14.72 -4.92 26.56
N ALA A 255 13.70 -4.70 25.74
CA ALA A 255 12.81 -3.56 25.90
C ALA A 255 11.80 -3.89 26.99
N ASP A 256 11.67 -3.05 28.01
CA ASP A 256 10.74 -3.23 29.14
C ASP A 256 9.64 -2.17 29.21
N GLY A 257 9.58 -1.30 28.21
CA GLY A 257 8.55 -0.27 28.12
C GLY A 257 8.93 0.93 27.25
N ILE A 258 8.19 2.02 27.46
CA ILE A 258 8.41 3.31 26.79
C ILE A 258 8.42 4.46 27.79
N VAL A 259 9.01 5.58 27.39
CA VAL A 259 8.93 6.87 28.08
C VAL A 259 8.22 7.86 27.16
N LEU A 260 7.17 8.51 27.61
CA LEU A 260 6.46 9.57 26.90
C LEU A 260 7.22 10.90 27.00
N GLU A 261 6.88 11.88 26.15
CA GLU A 261 7.51 13.21 26.18
C GLU A 261 7.26 13.97 27.51
N ASP A 262 6.16 13.69 28.20
CA ASP A 262 5.85 14.25 29.53
C ASP A 262 6.60 13.57 30.68
N GLY A 263 7.42 12.57 30.38
CA GLY A 263 8.20 11.80 31.34
C GLY A 263 7.48 10.58 31.91
N THR A 264 6.24 10.31 31.53
CA THR A 264 5.50 9.12 31.99
C THR A 264 6.17 7.85 31.46
N GLU A 265 6.46 6.92 32.36
CA GLU A 265 6.97 5.59 32.02
C GLU A 265 5.82 4.58 31.93
N VAL A 266 5.79 3.79 30.86
CA VAL A 266 4.81 2.73 30.65
C VAL A 266 5.55 1.40 30.44
N LYS A 267 5.29 0.43 31.32
CA LYS A 267 5.89 -0.90 31.24
C LYS A 267 5.18 -1.81 30.26
N ALA A 268 5.93 -2.68 29.59
CA ALA A 268 5.42 -3.72 28.68
C ALA A 268 6.36 -4.92 28.64
N ASP A 269 5.82 -6.09 28.25
CA ASP A 269 6.63 -7.28 27.96
C ASP A 269 7.34 -7.17 26.60
N TYR A 270 6.73 -6.44 25.66
CA TYR A 270 7.28 -6.21 24.31
C TYR A 270 6.95 -4.79 23.83
N VAL A 271 7.83 -4.24 23.00
CA VAL A 271 7.62 -2.95 22.32
C VAL A 271 7.79 -3.15 20.82
N ILE A 272 6.81 -2.68 20.05
CA ILE A 272 6.85 -2.64 18.57
C ILE A 272 6.93 -1.17 18.15
N CYS A 273 7.95 -0.82 17.37
CA CYS A 273 8.08 0.51 16.78
C CYS A 273 7.50 0.47 15.35
N ALA A 274 6.31 1.04 15.17
CA ALA A 274 5.62 1.18 13.89
C ALA A 274 5.69 2.62 13.35
N THR A 275 6.82 3.29 13.56
CA THR A 275 7.13 4.65 13.10
C THR A 275 8.44 4.70 12.35
N LEU A 276 8.62 5.69 11.48
CA LEU A 276 9.85 5.86 10.71
C LEU A 276 11.08 6.22 11.57
N PHE A 277 10.86 6.91 12.71
CA PHE A 277 11.96 7.34 13.59
C PHE A 277 11.52 7.30 15.06
N VAL A 278 11.98 6.31 15.79
CA VAL A 278 12.02 6.37 17.25
C VAL A 278 13.47 6.45 17.65
N LYS A 279 13.84 7.49 18.41
CA LYS A 279 15.15 7.49 19.08
C LYS A 279 15.12 6.37 20.12
N ILE A 280 15.82 5.28 19.85
CA ILE A 280 16.12 4.29 20.88
C ILE A 280 17.21 4.90 21.73
N LYS A 281 16.89 5.29 22.94
CA LYS A 281 17.90 5.62 23.97
C LYS A 281 18.00 4.43 24.91
N SER A 282 19.14 3.76 24.90
CA SER A 282 19.61 3.01 26.07
C SER A 282 20.02 4.03 27.13
N GLU A 283 19.42 3.99 28.29
CA GLU A 283 19.99 4.63 29.48
C GLU A 283 21.25 3.88 29.92
#